data_468d39c92c894d5cf4b75124556de9af
#
_entry.id   468d39c92c894d5cf4b75124556de9af
#
_cell.length_a   1.000
_cell.length_b   1.000
_cell.length_c   1.000
_cell.angle_alpha   90.00
_cell.angle_beta   90.00
_cell.angle_gamma   90.00
#
_symmetry.space_group_name_H-M   'P 1'
#
loop_
_entity.id
_entity.type
_entity.pdbx_description
1 polymer ?
#
loop_
_entity_poly.entity_id
_entity_poly.type
_entity_poly.pdbx_seq_one_letter_code
_entity_poly.pdbx_strand_id
1 'polypeptide(L)'
;MDIDDVKALRAIRRQAAAEAAQRVAYADARRAEARRALATFRTDMGDEAQRAQGLGLSRALALWYRAAAKSLHDLEASAIERTDQAIAARESLRAAAIEAERLDTVSDQLDATRRRDMARQAQGAMDELALRRRSRWSS
;
A
#
# COMPACT_ATOMS: atom_id res chain seq x y z
N MET A 1 10.80 4.50 25.95
CA MET A 1 11.01 3.58 24.80
C MET A 1 12.47 3.68 24.37
N ASP A 2 13.16 2.57 24.38
CA ASP A 2 14.55 2.49 23.97
C ASP A 2 14.67 2.60 22.44
N ILE A 3 15.84 3.05 21.96
CA ILE A 3 16.13 3.16 20.54
C ILE A 3 16.03 1.81 19.81
N ASP A 4 16.39 0.72 20.49
CA ASP A 4 16.28 -0.63 19.93
C ASP A 4 14.82 -1.06 19.77
N ASP A 5 13.95 -0.67 20.70
CA ASP A 5 12.50 -0.88 20.59
C ASP A 5 11.91 -0.12 19.41
N VAL A 6 12.34 1.13 19.19
CA VAL A 6 11.90 1.94 18.06
C VAL A 6 12.35 1.32 16.74
N LYS A 7 13.58 0.84 16.66
CA LYS A 7 14.11 0.15 15.47
C LYS A 7 13.34 -1.13 15.15
N ALA A 8 12.99 -1.90 16.19
CA ALA A 8 12.17 -3.11 16.03
C ALA A 8 10.76 -2.78 15.52
N LEU A 9 10.11 -1.77 16.10
CA LEU A 9 8.81 -1.28 15.61
C LEU A 9 8.86 -0.76 14.20
N ARG A 10 9.93 -0.02 13.86
CA ARG A 10 10.18 0.47 12.50
C ARG A 10 10.24 -0.68 11.49
N ALA A 11 10.97 -1.74 11.81
CA ALA A 11 11.05 -2.93 10.96
C ALA A 11 9.68 -3.59 10.78
N ILE A 12 8.90 -3.74 11.85
CA ILE A 12 7.53 -4.28 11.80
C ILE A 12 6.63 -3.42 10.94
N ARG A 13 6.67 -2.09 11.09
CA ARG A 13 5.84 -1.17 10.31
C ARG A 13 6.22 -1.11 8.84
N ARG A 14 7.51 -1.20 8.53
CA ARG A 14 7.99 -1.31 7.15
C ARG A 14 7.52 -2.62 6.50
N GLN A 15 7.57 -3.72 7.24
CA GLN A 15 7.05 -4.99 6.76
C GLN A 15 5.54 -4.93 6.52
N ALA A 16 4.78 -4.31 7.43
CA ALA A 16 3.34 -4.11 7.27
C ALA A 16 3.01 -3.26 6.02
N ALA A 17 3.79 -2.22 5.75
CA ALA A 17 3.64 -1.40 4.56
C ALA A 17 3.96 -2.19 3.27
N ALA A 18 5.00 -3.02 3.29
CA ALA A 18 5.34 -3.89 2.15
C ALA A 18 4.24 -4.91 1.86
N GLU A 19 3.67 -5.53 2.91
CA GLU A 19 2.53 -6.45 2.78
C GLU A 19 1.28 -5.73 2.26
N ALA A 20 1.02 -4.51 2.73
CA ALA A 20 -0.09 -3.69 2.22
C ALA A 20 0.09 -3.34 0.74
N ALA A 21 1.33 -3.07 0.30
CA ALA A 21 1.65 -2.83 -1.12
C ALA A 21 1.39 -4.07 -1.98
N GLN A 22 1.72 -5.26 -1.48
CA GLN A 22 1.41 -6.52 -2.16
C GLN A 22 -0.10 -6.74 -2.28
N ARG A 23 -0.87 -6.40 -1.25
CA ARG A 23 -2.34 -6.48 -1.29
C ARG A 23 -2.93 -5.51 -2.31
N VAL A 24 -2.38 -4.31 -2.47
CA VAL A 24 -2.79 -3.37 -3.51
C VAL A 24 -2.53 -3.97 -4.90
N ALA A 25 -1.34 -4.51 -5.15
CA ALA A 25 -1.00 -5.13 -6.43
C ALA A 25 -1.95 -6.29 -6.77
N TYR A 26 -2.26 -7.13 -5.79
CA TYR A 26 -3.22 -8.23 -5.95
C TYR A 26 -4.62 -7.71 -6.25
N ALA A 27 -5.11 -6.72 -5.49
CA ALA A 27 -6.44 -6.14 -5.68
C ALA A 27 -6.57 -5.44 -7.04
N ASP A 28 -5.53 -4.72 -7.48
CA ASP A 28 -5.50 -4.08 -8.80
C ASP A 28 -5.53 -5.12 -9.94
N ALA A 29 -4.80 -6.24 -9.80
CA ALA A 29 -4.82 -7.33 -10.77
C ALA A 29 -6.21 -7.98 -10.85
N ARG A 30 -6.86 -8.20 -9.73
CA ARG A 30 -8.23 -8.74 -9.66
C ARG A 30 -9.26 -7.80 -10.29
N ARG A 31 -9.11 -6.50 -10.05
CA ARG A 31 -9.94 -5.46 -10.67
C ARG A 31 -9.77 -5.46 -12.19
N ALA A 32 -8.55 -5.49 -12.69
CA ALA A 32 -8.25 -5.51 -14.11
C ALA A 32 -8.83 -6.77 -14.78
N GLU A 33 -8.72 -7.93 -14.14
CA GLU A 33 -9.29 -9.19 -14.60
C GLU A 33 -10.82 -9.11 -14.70
N ALA A 34 -11.49 -8.60 -13.66
CA ALA A 34 -12.94 -8.45 -13.66
C ALA A 34 -13.43 -7.49 -14.75
N ARG A 35 -12.71 -6.39 -14.98
CA ARG A 35 -13.01 -5.44 -16.07
C ARG A 35 -12.83 -6.05 -17.44
N ARG A 36 -11.77 -6.85 -17.64
CA ARG A 36 -11.55 -7.56 -18.91
C ARG A 36 -12.65 -8.59 -19.18
N ALA A 37 -13.04 -9.35 -18.15
CA ALA A 37 -14.14 -10.32 -18.28
C ALA A 37 -15.44 -9.64 -18.67
N LEU A 38 -15.77 -8.50 -18.05
CA LEU A 38 -16.94 -7.70 -18.38
C LEU A 38 -16.88 -7.17 -19.83
N ALA A 39 -15.74 -6.60 -20.23
CA ALA A 39 -15.55 -6.07 -21.59
C ALA A 39 -15.66 -7.17 -22.64
N THR A 40 -15.06 -8.33 -22.40
CA THR A 40 -15.14 -9.48 -23.29
C THR A 40 -16.58 -9.97 -23.44
N PHE A 41 -17.30 -10.08 -22.34
CA PHE A 41 -18.71 -10.49 -22.34
C PHE A 41 -19.58 -9.52 -23.14
N ARG A 42 -19.39 -8.21 -22.95
CA ARG A 42 -20.12 -7.19 -23.72
C ARG A 42 -19.83 -7.24 -25.20
N THR A 43 -18.58 -7.47 -25.59
CA THR A 43 -18.18 -7.64 -26.99
C THR A 43 -18.83 -8.89 -27.60
N ASP A 44 -18.78 -10.01 -26.89
CA ASP A 44 -19.38 -11.28 -27.34
C ASP A 44 -20.91 -11.15 -27.48
N MET A 45 -21.56 -10.43 -26.54
CA MET A 45 -23.00 -10.13 -26.64
C MET A 45 -23.31 -9.33 -27.92
N GLY A 46 -22.51 -8.33 -28.23
CA GLY A 46 -22.67 -7.52 -29.44
C GLY A 46 -22.51 -8.34 -30.72
N ASP A 47 -21.50 -9.20 -30.76
CA ASP A 47 -21.22 -10.07 -31.90
C ASP A 47 -22.34 -11.09 -32.13
N GLU A 48 -22.83 -11.73 -31.07
CA GLU A 48 -23.96 -12.67 -31.14
C GLU A 48 -25.25 -11.98 -31.57
N ALA A 49 -25.49 -10.75 -31.09
CA ALA A 49 -26.63 -9.95 -31.51
C ALA A 49 -26.61 -9.66 -33.01
N GLN A 50 -25.46 -9.28 -33.57
CA GLN A 50 -25.30 -9.03 -35.01
C GLN A 50 -25.51 -10.31 -35.84
N ARG A 51 -24.97 -11.43 -35.40
CA ARG A 51 -25.16 -12.73 -36.07
C ARG A 51 -26.65 -13.13 -36.12
N ALA A 52 -27.32 -12.99 -34.98
CA ALA A 52 -28.74 -13.36 -34.89
C ALA A 52 -29.62 -12.46 -35.75
N GLN A 53 -29.32 -11.16 -35.85
CA GLN A 53 -30.01 -10.24 -36.74
C GLN A 53 -29.80 -10.60 -38.19
N GLY A 54 -28.57 -10.90 -38.58
CA GLY A 54 -28.23 -11.33 -39.95
C GLY A 54 -28.92 -12.61 -40.40
N LEU A 55 -29.25 -13.50 -39.44
CA LEU A 55 -29.96 -14.77 -39.67
C LEU A 55 -31.48 -14.66 -39.48
N GLY A 56 -32.01 -13.47 -39.14
CA GLY A 56 -33.44 -13.28 -38.88
C GLY A 56 -33.94 -13.98 -37.61
N LEU A 57 -33.06 -14.23 -36.62
CA LEU A 57 -33.39 -14.95 -35.38
C LEU A 57 -33.77 -14.02 -34.23
N SER A 58 -34.64 -13.03 -34.49
CA SER A 58 -35.00 -12.01 -33.48
C SER A 58 -35.60 -12.57 -32.21
N ARG A 59 -36.43 -13.64 -32.33
CA ARG A 59 -37.08 -14.25 -31.17
C ARG A 59 -36.07 -15.03 -30.30
N ALA A 60 -35.19 -15.78 -30.94
CA ALA A 60 -34.12 -16.50 -30.25
C ALA A 60 -33.15 -15.51 -29.58
N LEU A 61 -32.86 -14.38 -30.22
CA LEU A 61 -32.04 -13.31 -29.67
C LEU A 61 -32.65 -12.70 -28.41
N ALA A 62 -33.96 -12.43 -28.41
CA ALA A 62 -34.67 -11.90 -27.23
C ALA A 62 -34.58 -12.84 -26.02
N LEU A 63 -34.74 -14.14 -26.25
CA LEU A 63 -34.59 -15.16 -25.20
C LEU A 63 -33.16 -15.26 -24.69
N TRP A 64 -32.19 -15.19 -25.59
CA TRP A 64 -30.78 -15.21 -25.25
C TRP A 64 -30.38 -13.97 -24.43
N TYR A 65 -30.83 -12.78 -24.79
CA TYR A 65 -30.59 -11.55 -24.01
C TYR A 65 -31.13 -11.66 -22.60
N ARG A 66 -32.31 -12.25 -22.45
CA ARG A 66 -32.90 -12.46 -21.12
C ARG A 66 -32.05 -13.37 -20.24
N ALA A 67 -31.53 -14.46 -20.83
CA ALA A 67 -30.62 -15.39 -20.15
C ALA A 67 -29.26 -14.74 -19.84
N ALA A 68 -28.73 -13.93 -20.77
CA ALA A 68 -27.46 -13.26 -20.64
C ALA A 68 -27.50 -12.09 -19.65
N ALA A 69 -28.66 -11.46 -19.44
CA ALA A 69 -28.81 -10.30 -18.57
C ALA A 69 -28.35 -10.59 -17.12
N LYS A 70 -28.61 -11.78 -16.61
CA LYS A 70 -28.16 -12.19 -15.27
C LYS A 70 -26.64 -12.30 -15.21
N SER A 71 -26.00 -12.91 -16.21
CA SER A 71 -24.56 -13.03 -16.28
C SER A 71 -23.89 -11.66 -16.40
N LEU A 72 -24.47 -10.75 -17.20
CA LEU A 72 -23.99 -9.37 -17.31
C LEU A 72 -24.08 -8.65 -15.96
N HIS A 73 -25.20 -8.76 -15.27
CA HIS A 73 -25.38 -8.17 -13.96
C HIS A 73 -24.36 -8.69 -12.94
N ASP A 74 -24.11 -9.98 -12.92
CA ASP A 74 -23.13 -10.60 -12.02
C ASP A 74 -21.70 -10.12 -12.32
N LEU A 75 -21.33 -9.98 -13.60
CA LEU A 75 -20.04 -9.45 -14.01
C LEU A 75 -19.87 -7.97 -13.66
N GLU A 76 -20.91 -7.17 -13.83
CA GLU A 76 -20.92 -5.76 -13.43
C GLU A 76 -20.77 -5.63 -11.91
N ALA A 77 -21.50 -6.40 -11.13
CA ALA A 77 -21.42 -6.43 -9.67
C ALA A 77 -20.00 -6.85 -9.22
N SER A 78 -19.43 -7.87 -9.84
CA SER A 78 -18.05 -8.30 -9.57
C SER A 78 -17.03 -7.21 -9.86
N ALA A 79 -17.17 -6.48 -10.97
CA ALA A 79 -16.28 -5.39 -11.33
C ALA A 79 -16.33 -4.25 -10.30
N ILE A 80 -17.53 -3.91 -9.82
CA ILE A 80 -17.73 -2.90 -8.77
C ILE A 80 -17.09 -3.35 -7.46
N GLU A 81 -17.35 -4.58 -7.04
CA GLU A 81 -16.78 -5.15 -5.81
C GLU A 81 -15.25 -5.15 -5.83
N ARG A 82 -14.64 -5.57 -6.95
CA ARG A 82 -13.19 -5.59 -7.10
C ARG A 82 -12.60 -4.18 -7.10
N THR A 83 -13.32 -3.20 -7.65
CA THR A 83 -12.93 -1.79 -7.60
C THR A 83 -12.95 -1.27 -6.16
N ASP A 84 -13.99 -1.57 -5.40
CA ASP A 84 -14.11 -1.18 -4.00
C ASP A 84 -13.01 -1.81 -3.14
N GLN A 85 -12.69 -3.08 -3.39
CA GLN A 85 -11.57 -3.78 -2.72
C GLN A 85 -10.23 -3.14 -3.03
N ALA A 86 -9.99 -2.72 -4.28
CA ALA A 86 -8.76 -2.03 -4.67
C ALA A 86 -8.64 -0.66 -3.98
N ILE A 87 -9.73 0.09 -3.88
CA ILE A 87 -9.76 1.37 -3.16
C ILE A 87 -9.44 1.16 -1.67
N ALA A 88 -10.08 0.18 -1.03
CA ALA A 88 -9.84 -0.15 0.38
C ALA A 88 -8.39 -0.58 0.63
N ALA A 89 -7.81 -1.38 -0.28
CA ALA A 89 -6.41 -1.80 -0.19
C ALA A 89 -5.44 -0.61 -0.27
N ARG A 90 -5.72 0.36 -1.15
CA ARG A 90 -4.92 1.59 -1.27
C ARG A 90 -5.01 2.47 -0.02
N GLU A 91 -6.18 2.58 0.58
CA GLU A 91 -6.35 3.30 1.85
C GLU A 91 -5.56 2.63 2.98
N SER A 92 -5.58 1.30 3.05
CA SER A 92 -4.78 0.53 4.02
C SER A 92 -3.28 0.73 3.80
N LEU A 93 -2.82 0.76 2.55
CA LEU A 93 -1.43 1.05 2.22
C LEU A 93 -1.04 2.46 2.67
N ARG A 94 -1.89 3.44 2.39
CA ARG A 94 -1.64 4.83 2.81
C ARG A 94 -1.49 4.93 4.32
N ALA A 95 -2.39 4.32 5.08
CA ALA A 95 -2.32 4.30 6.53
C ALA A 95 -1.04 3.61 7.03
N ALA A 96 -0.68 2.47 6.47
CA ALA A 96 0.53 1.74 6.84
C ALA A 96 1.81 2.53 6.49
N ALA A 97 1.83 3.22 5.34
CA ALA A 97 2.96 4.06 4.93
C ALA A 97 3.13 5.27 5.86
N ILE A 98 2.05 5.91 6.28
CA ILE A 98 2.09 7.03 7.23
C ILE A 98 2.65 6.57 8.58
N GLU A 99 2.22 5.42 9.09
CA GLU A 99 2.73 4.87 10.34
C GLU A 99 4.22 4.53 10.25
N ALA A 100 4.66 3.94 9.13
CA ALA A 100 6.08 3.66 8.89
C ALA A 100 6.91 4.94 8.83
N GLU A 101 6.42 5.98 8.16
CA GLU A 101 7.09 7.28 8.06
C GLU A 101 7.20 7.98 9.41
N ARG A 102 6.15 7.92 10.23
CA ARG A 102 6.17 8.47 11.60
C ARG A 102 7.26 7.82 12.45
N LEU A 103 7.41 6.49 12.37
CA LEU A 103 8.45 5.77 13.09
C LEU A 103 9.85 6.07 12.54
N ASP A 104 9.99 6.26 11.24
CA ASP A 104 11.25 6.71 10.65
C ASP A 104 11.66 8.08 11.19
N THR A 105 10.73 9.01 11.29
CA THR A 105 10.97 10.34 11.85
C THR A 105 11.38 10.26 13.33
N VAL A 106 10.67 9.48 14.14
CA VAL A 106 11.00 9.27 15.55
C VAL A 106 12.38 8.63 15.70
N SER A 107 12.69 7.62 14.91
CA SER A 107 13.99 6.95 14.91
C SER A 107 15.12 7.93 14.58
N ASP A 108 14.95 8.76 13.55
CA ASP A 108 15.93 9.77 13.17
C ASP A 108 16.13 10.83 14.25
N GLN A 109 15.07 11.27 14.92
CA GLN A 109 15.15 12.19 16.04
C GLN A 109 15.91 11.59 17.23
N LEU A 110 15.66 10.33 17.56
CA LEU A 110 16.36 9.62 18.63
C LEU A 110 17.85 9.45 18.31
N ASP A 111 18.18 9.09 17.07
CA ASP A 111 19.56 8.97 16.63
C ASP A 111 20.28 10.31 16.69
N ALA A 112 19.63 11.40 16.29
CA ALA A 112 20.17 12.75 16.38
C ALA A 112 20.43 13.18 17.84
N THR A 113 19.49 12.91 18.72
CA THR A 113 19.61 13.18 20.17
C THR A 113 20.78 12.41 20.78
N ARG A 114 20.86 11.12 20.47
CA ARG A 114 21.96 10.27 20.94
C ARG A 114 23.32 10.78 20.48
N ARG A 115 23.44 11.19 19.23
CA ARG A 115 24.69 11.78 18.70
C ARG A 115 25.08 13.07 19.41
N ARG A 116 24.10 13.95 19.70
CA ARG A 116 24.33 15.16 20.48
C ARG A 116 24.79 14.88 21.89
N ASP A 117 24.16 13.91 22.57
CA ASP A 117 24.52 13.53 23.94
C ASP A 117 25.94 12.95 23.99
N MET A 118 26.29 12.11 23.02
CA MET A 118 27.67 11.56 22.90
C MET A 118 28.69 12.67 22.65
N ALA A 119 28.36 13.65 21.79
CA ALA A 119 29.21 14.79 21.53
C ALA A 119 29.42 15.66 22.80
N ARG A 120 28.35 15.88 23.57
CA ARG A 120 28.43 16.61 24.87
C ARG A 120 29.31 15.87 25.88
N GLN A 121 29.17 14.55 25.98
CA GLN A 121 30.00 13.74 26.87
C GLN A 121 31.47 13.78 26.46
N ALA A 122 31.75 13.70 25.17
CA ALA A 122 33.11 13.81 24.65
C ALA A 122 33.70 15.20 24.94
N GLN A 123 32.92 16.27 24.74
CA GLN A 123 33.35 17.64 25.05
C GLN A 123 33.61 17.84 26.54
N GLY A 124 32.72 17.30 27.39
CA GLY A 124 32.89 17.34 28.83
C GLY A 124 34.15 16.62 29.30
N ALA A 125 34.45 15.46 28.73
CA ALA A 125 35.67 14.71 29.01
C ALA A 125 36.94 15.48 28.59
N MET A 126 36.90 16.12 27.42
CA MET A 126 38.02 16.97 26.96
C MET A 126 38.22 18.21 27.84
N ASP A 127 37.14 18.84 28.28
CA ASP A 127 37.19 20.01 29.18
C ASP A 127 37.78 19.60 30.53
N GLU A 128 37.42 18.43 31.07
CA GLU A 128 38.02 17.90 32.30
C GLU A 128 39.52 17.66 32.15
N LEU A 129 39.94 17.07 31.06
CA LEU A 129 41.36 16.88 30.78
C LEU A 129 42.15 18.20 30.68
N ALA A 130 41.54 19.20 30.06
CA ALA A 130 42.12 20.54 29.97
C ALA A 130 42.26 21.20 31.34
N LEU A 131 41.25 21.07 32.23
CA LEU A 131 41.31 21.55 33.60
C LEU A 131 42.37 20.84 34.43
N ARG A 132 42.51 19.53 34.29
CA ARG A 132 43.60 18.73 34.96
C ARG A 132 44.97 19.17 34.49
N ARG A 133 45.17 19.44 33.21
CA ARG A 133 46.44 19.98 32.70
C ARG A 133 46.74 21.34 33.29
N ARG A 134 45.77 22.26 33.33
CA ARG A 134 45.96 23.60 33.96
C ARG A 134 46.32 23.46 35.42
N SER A 135 45.68 22.58 36.18
CA SER A 135 45.98 22.35 37.58
C SER A 135 47.42 21.85 37.78
N ARG A 136 47.92 20.97 36.92
CA ARG A 136 49.31 20.50 36.95
C ARG A 136 50.33 21.58 36.67
N TRP A 137 50.02 22.55 35.79
CA TRP A 137 50.92 23.60 35.38
C TRP A 137 50.92 24.81 36.33
N SER A 138 49.90 24.98 37.17
CA SER A 138 49.77 26.07 38.15
C SER A 138 50.32 25.76 39.53
N SER A 139 50.73 24.55 39.78
CA SER A 139 51.43 24.16 41.02
C SER A 139 52.94 23.96 40.74
#